data_bfbc1ede1dbf5a200e9bde5c2e831ed3
#
_entry.id   bfbc1ede1dbf5a200e9bde5c2e831ed3
#
_cell.length_a   1.000
_cell.length_b   1.000
_cell.length_c   1.000
_cell.angle_alpha   90.00
_cell.angle_beta   90.00
_cell.angle_gamma   90.00
#
_symmetry.space_group_name_H-M   'P 1'
#
loop_
_entity.id
_entity.type
_entity.pdbx_description
1 polymer ?
#
loop_
_entity_poly.entity_id
_entity_poly.type
_entity_poly.pdbx_seq_one_letter_code
_entity_poly.pdbx_strand_id
1 'polypeptide(L)'
;MTRASLPHIHQVSVSDGGVPKRAVTSALVTSRGLTGDRQRNRTYHGGADRAVCLYSLEMIEALRAEGHSIGPGSSGENLTVAGLDWPRIQPGDRLTIGETVQLEIMSYTTPCRLNGQWFKDGDYGRISQEAYPGWSRLYARVLCEGTVSQGDLVLVEMPREKE
;
A
#
# COMPACT_ATOMS: atom_id res chain seq x y z
N MET A 1 -26.83 -13.95 -0.48
CA MET A 1 -25.88 -13.40 -1.46
C MET A 1 -25.06 -12.30 -0.82
N THR A 2 -23.78 -12.54 -0.67
CA THR A 2 -22.88 -11.53 -0.13
C THR A 2 -22.62 -10.48 -1.20
N ARG A 3 -22.96 -9.24 -0.90
CA ARG A 3 -22.63 -8.14 -1.77
C ARG A 3 -21.12 -7.94 -1.75
N ALA A 4 -20.47 -7.94 -2.90
CA ALA A 4 -19.06 -7.60 -2.96
C ALA A 4 -18.87 -6.19 -2.41
N SER A 5 -17.92 -6.02 -1.52
CA SER A 5 -17.59 -4.71 -0.98
C SER A 5 -17.02 -3.82 -2.08
N LEU A 6 -17.40 -2.55 -2.09
CA LEU A 6 -16.73 -1.56 -2.93
C LEU A 6 -15.28 -1.42 -2.48
N PRO A 7 -14.35 -1.10 -3.41
CA PRO A 7 -12.97 -0.85 -3.03
C PRO A 7 -12.88 0.23 -1.94
N HIS A 8 -12.13 -0.06 -0.89
CA HIS A 8 -12.03 0.84 0.27
C HIS A 8 -10.73 0.64 1.03
N ILE A 9 -10.43 1.60 1.89
CA ILE A 9 -9.30 1.52 2.81
C ILE A 9 -9.68 0.59 3.96
N HIS A 10 -8.99 -0.53 4.06
CA HIS A 10 -9.17 -1.48 5.16
C HIS A 10 -8.46 -0.99 6.43
N GLN A 11 -7.24 -0.48 6.28
CA GLN A 11 -6.44 -0.01 7.42
C GLN A 11 -5.51 1.11 7.00
N VAL A 12 -5.38 2.10 7.86
CA VAL A 12 -4.38 3.17 7.77
C VAL A 12 -3.32 2.86 8.82
N SER A 13 -2.04 2.88 8.44
CA SER A 13 -0.97 2.47 9.34
C SER A 13 0.21 3.43 9.30
N VAL A 14 0.77 3.69 10.46
CA VAL A 14 1.92 4.59 10.64
C VAL A 14 2.90 3.98 11.63
N SER A 15 4.17 4.39 11.56
CA SER A 15 5.17 4.03 12.56
C SER A 15 6.18 5.15 12.74
N ASP A 16 6.91 5.10 13.83
CA ASP A 16 8.04 6.00 14.09
C ASP A 16 9.36 5.42 13.55
N GLY A 17 9.26 4.79 12.39
CA GLY A 17 10.35 4.14 11.67
C GLY A 17 10.30 2.62 11.75
N GLY A 18 10.49 1.97 10.62
CA GLY A 18 10.55 0.51 10.53
C GLY A 18 9.19 -0.16 10.49
N VAL A 19 9.23 -1.47 10.65
CA VAL A 19 8.06 -2.35 10.57
C VAL A 19 7.91 -3.12 11.88
N PRO A 20 6.68 -3.52 12.27
CA PRO A 20 5.42 -3.25 11.59
C PRO A 20 4.92 -1.83 11.81
N LYS A 21 4.06 -1.36 10.92
CA LYS A 21 3.31 -0.12 11.15
C LYS A 21 2.02 -0.46 11.90
N ARG A 22 1.60 0.45 12.79
CA ARG A 22 0.41 0.25 13.63
C ARG A 22 -0.81 0.94 13.01
N ALA A 23 -1.98 0.36 13.25
CA ALA A 23 -3.24 0.91 12.76
C ALA A 23 -3.60 2.21 13.47
N VAL A 24 -4.11 3.17 12.68
CA VAL A 24 -4.73 4.40 13.18
C VAL A 24 -6.08 4.57 12.47
N THR A 25 -6.98 5.34 13.06
CA THR A 25 -8.31 5.56 12.49
C THR A 25 -8.25 6.42 11.24
N SER A 26 -7.38 7.44 11.27
CA SER A 26 -7.21 8.36 10.15
C SER A 26 -5.83 9.01 10.23
N ALA A 27 -5.41 9.60 9.12
CA ALA A 27 -4.18 10.37 9.05
C ALA A 27 -4.29 11.43 7.95
N LEU A 28 -3.58 12.54 8.13
CA LEU A 28 -3.44 13.54 7.08
C LEU A 28 -2.38 13.07 6.09
N VAL A 29 -2.74 13.03 4.81
CA VAL A 29 -1.84 12.67 3.71
C VAL A 29 -1.29 13.96 3.14
N THR A 30 0.03 14.11 3.16
CA THR A 30 0.75 15.25 2.60
C THR A 30 1.71 14.78 1.52
N SER A 31 2.28 15.72 0.78
CA SER A 31 3.29 15.38 -0.24
C SER A 31 4.50 14.62 0.32
N ARG A 32 4.69 14.62 1.63
CA ARG A 32 5.77 13.92 2.32
C ARG A 32 5.34 12.58 2.91
N GLY A 33 4.08 12.21 2.78
CA GLY A 33 3.53 10.99 3.35
C GLY A 33 2.46 11.28 4.40
N LEU A 34 2.15 10.28 5.22
CA LEU A 34 1.14 10.40 6.25
C LEU A 34 1.71 11.09 7.50
N THR A 35 0.96 12.01 8.05
CA THR A 35 1.30 12.62 9.35
C THR A 35 1.33 11.53 10.42
N GLY A 36 2.36 11.54 11.25
CA GLY A 36 2.57 10.51 12.28
C GLY A 36 3.38 9.32 11.80
N ASP A 37 3.67 9.26 10.50
CA ASP A 37 4.51 8.22 9.93
C ASP A 37 5.93 8.75 9.73
N ARG A 38 6.91 7.91 10.03
CA ARG A 38 8.31 8.23 9.82
C ARG A 38 8.98 7.06 9.14
N GLN A 39 9.65 7.32 8.02
CA GLN A 39 10.38 6.29 7.31
C GLN A 39 11.78 6.15 7.90
N ARG A 40 12.19 4.90 8.14
CA ARG A 40 13.48 4.59 8.76
C ARG A 40 14.65 4.98 7.89
N ASN A 41 14.52 4.79 6.58
CA ASN A 41 15.56 5.12 5.61
C ASN A 41 14.97 6.00 4.52
N ARG A 42 15.14 7.31 4.67
CA ARG A 42 14.58 8.27 3.74
C ARG A 42 15.22 8.24 2.35
N THR A 43 16.42 7.68 2.24
CA THR A 43 17.09 7.54 0.95
C THR A 43 16.40 6.49 0.07
N TYR A 44 16.01 5.36 0.67
CA TYR A 44 15.40 4.25 -0.06
C TYR A 44 13.87 4.25 0.00
N HIS A 45 13.30 4.79 1.08
CA HIS A 45 11.86 4.72 1.33
C HIS A 45 11.20 6.09 1.39
N GLY A 46 11.98 7.16 1.25
CA GLY A 46 11.48 8.52 1.31
C GLY A 46 11.40 9.19 -0.04
N GLY A 47 11.00 10.47 -0.03
CA GLY A 47 10.89 11.30 -1.21
C GLY A 47 9.46 11.34 -1.75
N ALA A 48 9.21 12.31 -2.64
CA ALA A 48 7.87 12.60 -3.14
C ALA A 48 7.23 11.41 -3.86
N ASP A 49 8.03 10.64 -4.61
CA ASP A 49 7.52 9.52 -5.41
C ASP A 49 7.28 8.26 -4.57
N ARG A 50 7.69 8.27 -3.31
CA ARG A 50 7.54 7.18 -2.36
C ARG A 50 6.86 7.65 -1.08
N ALA A 51 6.03 8.67 -1.20
CA ALA A 51 5.38 9.28 -0.03
C ALA A 51 4.43 8.31 0.67
N VAL A 52 3.75 7.45 -0.09
CA VAL A 52 2.76 6.52 0.43
C VAL A 52 3.05 5.13 -0.10
N CYS A 53 3.04 4.14 0.79
CA CYS A 53 3.15 2.73 0.41
C CYS A 53 1.78 2.07 0.58
N LEU A 54 1.37 1.31 -0.43
CA LEU A 54 0.07 0.63 -0.44
C LEU A 54 0.24 -0.87 -0.63
N TYR A 55 -0.67 -1.65 -0.04
CA TYR A 55 -0.77 -3.06 -0.31
C TYR A 55 -2.23 -3.53 -0.27
N SER A 56 -2.48 -4.71 -0.83
CA SER A 56 -3.81 -5.29 -0.95
C SER A 56 -4.10 -6.22 0.22
N LEU A 57 -5.29 -6.07 0.82
CA LEU A 57 -5.75 -7.00 1.85
C LEU A 57 -5.89 -8.41 1.29
N GLU A 58 -6.41 -8.54 0.06
CA GLU A 58 -6.60 -9.86 -0.57
C GLU A 58 -5.28 -10.58 -0.81
N MET A 59 -4.23 -9.83 -1.19
CA MET A 59 -2.89 -10.40 -1.32
C MET A 59 -2.33 -10.84 0.03
N ILE A 60 -2.53 -10.04 1.07
CA ILE A 60 -2.13 -10.39 2.43
C ILE A 60 -2.83 -11.67 2.89
N GLU A 61 -4.13 -11.76 2.67
CA GLU A 61 -4.91 -12.94 3.05
C GLU A 61 -4.46 -14.20 2.29
N ALA A 62 -4.15 -14.05 1.00
CA ALA A 62 -3.63 -15.16 0.19
C ALA A 62 -2.26 -15.62 0.70
N LEU A 63 -1.39 -14.69 1.08
CA LEU A 63 -0.09 -15.03 1.68
C LEU A 63 -0.25 -15.73 3.02
N ARG A 64 -1.20 -15.30 3.84
CA ARG A 64 -1.50 -15.98 5.10
C ARG A 64 -1.98 -17.41 4.85
N ALA A 65 -2.76 -17.64 3.82
CA ALA A 65 -3.20 -18.97 3.43
C ALA A 65 -2.06 -19.87 2.99
N GLU A 66 -0.96 -19.28 2.49
CA GLU A 66 0.27 -20.02 2.16
C GLU A 66 1.11 -20.34 3.40
N GLY A 67 0.78 -19.81 4.55
CA GLY A 67 1.50 -20.06 5.81
C GLY A 67 2.37 -18.90 6.29
N HIS A 68 2.33 -17.75 5.60
CA HIS A 68 3.07 -16.56 6.05
C HIS A 68 2.29 -15.86 7.17
N SER A 69 3.00 -15.19 8.08
CA SER A 69 2.38 -14.51 9.24
C SER A 69 2.10 -13.03 8.99
N ILE A 70 2.23 -12.57 7.75
CA ILE A 70 2.02 -11.18 7.36
C ILE A 70 0.56 -10.74 7.63
N GLY A 71 0.39 -9.51 8.10
CA GLY A 71 -0.91 -8.89 8.30
C GLY A 71 -0.91 -7.44 7.83
N PRO A 72 -2.05 -6.74 7.90
CA PRO A 72 -2.09 -5.32 7.53
C PRO A 72 -1.08 -4.51 8.33
N GLY A 73 -0.30 -3.68 7.64
CA GLY A 73 0.76 -2.86 8.24
C GLY A 73 2.07 -3.58 8.50
N SER A 74 2.08 -4.92 8.48
CA SER A 74 3.28 -5.70 8.80
C SER A 74 4.46 -5.36 7.91
N SER A 75 4.25 -5.28 6.62
CA SER A 75 5.32 -5.07 5.64
C SER A 75 5.69 -3.60 5.44
N GLY A 76 5.03 -2.69 6.14
CA GLY A 76 5.34 -1.27 6.10
C GLY A 76 4.45 -0.44 5.18
N GLU A 77 3.35 -1.00 4.69
CA GLU A 77 2.41 -0.20 3.93
C GLU A 77 1.62 0.75 4.83
N ASN A 78 1.36 1.94 4.32
CA ASN A 78 0.55 2.96 5.00
C ASN A 78 -0.94 2.70 4.79
N LEU A 79 -1.31 2.25 3.59
CA LEU A 79 -2.69 2.01 3.22
C LEU A 79 -2.85 0.56 2.80
N THR A 80 -3.66 -0.18 3.55
CA THR A 80 -4.09 -1.52 3.18
C THR A 80 -5.44 -1.37 2.51
N VAL A 81 -5.53 -1.74 1.24
CA VAL A 81 -6.71 -1.51 0.41
C VAL A 81 -7.41 -2.84 0.15
N ALA A 82 -8.73 -2.86 0.28
CA ALA A 82 -9.55 -4.02 -0.01
C ALA A 82 -10.40 -3.78 -1.26
N GLY A 83 -10.71 -4.84 -1.98
CA GLY A 83 -11.67 -4.80 -3.09
C GLY A 83 -11.10 -4.39 -4.44
N LEU A 84 -9.79 -4.21 -4.56
CA LEU A 84 -9.15 -3.92 -5.83
C LEU A 84 -8.62 -5.19 -6.49
N ASP A 85 -8.65 -5.23 -7.82
CA ASP A 85 -7.94 -6.25 -8.60
C ASP A 85 -6.45 -5.86 -8.62
N TRP A 86 -5.76 -6.20 -7.54
CA TRP A 86 -4.42 -5.70 -7.26
C TRP A 86 -3.41 -5.95 -8.37
N PRO A 87 -3.35 -7.15 -9.00
CA PRO A 87 -2.37 -7.38 -10.06
C PRO A 87 -2.50 -6.46 -11.27
N ARG A 88 -3.65 -5.80 -11.43
CA ARG A 88 -3.89 -4.86 -12.53
C ARG A 88 -3.48 -3.43 -12.21
N ILE A 89 -3.20 -3.12 -10.94
CA ILE A 89 -2.75 -1.79 -10.54
C ILE A 89 -1.26 -1.67 -10.85
N GLN A 90 -0.90 -0.63 -11.57
CA GLN A 90 0.48 -0.46 -12.05
C GLN A 90 0.91 1.01 -12.04
N PRO A 91 2.21 1.27 -12.15
CA PRO A 91 2.70 2.65 -12.25
C PRO A 91 1.97 3.43 -13.34
N GLY A 92 1.59 4.66 -13.02
CA GLY A 92 0.79 5.53 -13.88
C GLY A 92 -0.69 5.56 -13.52
N ASP A 93 -1.19 4.55 -12.83
CA ASP A 93 -2.58 4.55 -12.37
C ASP A 93 -2.77 5.58 -11.26
N ARG A 94 -3.96 6.15 -11.19
CA ARG A 94 -4.33 7.13 -10.17
C ARG A 94 -5.41 6.57 -9.28
N LEU A 95 -5.32 6.89 -7.99
CA LEU A 95 -6.33 6.51 -7.00
C LEU A 95 -6.92 7.78 -6.41
N THR A 96 -8.25 7.83 -6.33
CA THR A 96 -8.95 8.84 -5.53
C THR A 96 -9.45 8.14 -4.27
N ILE A 97 -9.07 8.65 -3.11
CA ILE A 97 -9.40 8.06 -1.81
C ILE A 97 -10.24 9.05 -1.02
N GLY A 98 -11.44 8.61 -0.63
CA GLY A 98 -12.37 9.47 0.07
C GLY A 98 -12.77 10.65 -0.79
N GLU A 99 -12.85 11.84 -0.18
CA GLU A 99 -13.33 13.03 -0.88
C GLU A 99 -12.24 13.81 -1.60
N THR A 100 -11.02 13.82 -1.06
CA THR A 100 -10.00 14.77 -1.52
C THR A 100 -8.66 14.16 -1.90
N VAL A 101 -8.26 13.03 -1.30
CA VAL A 101 -6.92 12.49 -1.51
C VAL A 101 -6.81 11.89 -2.89
N GLN A 102 -5.77 12.29 -3.64
CA GLN A 102 -5.45 11.70 -4.93
C GLN A 102 -3.99 11.29 -4.95
N LEU A 103 -3.76 10.07 -5.38
CA LEU A 103 -2.44 9.46 -5.47
C LEU A 103 -2.16 9.03 -6.91
N GLU A 104 -0.90 9.04 -7.28
CA GLU A 104 -0.44 8.41 -8.51
C GLU A 104 0.54 7.31 -8.17
N ILE A 105 0.29 6.11 -8.67
CA ILE A 105 1.20 4.97 -8.48
C ILE A 105 2.48 5.23 -9.28
N MET A 106 3.62 5.18 -8.60
CA MET A 106 4.90 5.53 -9.19
C MET A 106 5.78 4.32 -9.46
N SER A 107 5.78 3.34 -8.57
CA SER A 107 6.69 2.20 -8.69
C SER A 107 6.23 1.02 -7.85
N TYR A 108 6.76 -0.15 -8.20
CA TYR A 108 6.70 -1.33 -7.33
C TYR A 108 7.76 -1.17 -6.24
N THR A 109 7.47 -1.72 -5.05
CA THR A 109 8.46 -1.66 -3.97
C THR A 109 9.45 -2.81 -4.10
N THR A 110 10.69 -2.55 -3.71
CA THR A 110 11.67 -3.63 -3.54
C THR A 110 11.40 -4.33 -2.20
N PRO A 111 11.31 -5.67 -2.16
CA PRO A 111 11.14 -6.37 -0.88
C PRO A 111 12.28 -6.05 0.08
N CYS A 112 11.93 -5.82 1.34
CA CYS A 112 12.89 -5.43 2.37
C CYS A 112 13.21 -6.63 3.27
N ARG A 113 14.50 -6.85 3.54
CA ARG A 113 14.95 -7.92 4.43
C ARG A 113 14.29 -7.87 5.81
N LEU A 114 13.95 -6.69 6.30
CA LEU A 114 13.25 -6.54 7.58
C LEU A 114 11.90 -7.22 7.59
N ASN A 115 11.30 -7.43 6.42
CA ASN A 115 10.02 -8.11 6.28
C ASN A 115 10.15 -9.65 6.30
N GLY A 116 11.37 -10.19 6.31
CA GLY A 116 11.58 -11.62 6.36
C GLY A 116 10.90 -12.30 7.56
N GLN A 117 10.75 -11.56 8.66
CA GLN A 117 10.08 -12.07 9.87
C GLN A 117 8.61 -12.46 9.64
N TRP A 118 7.97 -11.91 8.60
CA TRP A 118 6.57 -12.19 8.27
C TRP A 118 6.42 -13.34 7.28
N PHE A 119 7.51 -13.81 6.73
CA PHE A 119 7.49 -14.82 5.68
C PHE A 119 8.05 -16.15 6.18
N LYS A 120 7.42 -17.23 5.76
CA LYS A 120 7.88 -18.58 6.03
C LYS A 120 9.29 -18.74 5.46
N ASP A 121 10.20 -19.27 6.27
CA ASP A 121 11.62 -19.45 5.90
C ASP A 121 12.33 -18.12 5.56
N GLY A 122 11.77 -17.00 6.00
CA GLY A 122 12.34 -15.68 5.73
C GLY A 122 12.25 -15.24 4.27
N ASP A 123 11.39 -15.87 3.48
CA ASP A 123 11.30 -15.66 2.03
C ASP A 123 10.54 -14.38 1.68
N TYR A 124 11.10 -13.22 2.02
CA TYR A 124 10.49 -11.93 1.71
C TYR A 124 10.48 -11.62 0.20
N GLY A 125 11.26 -12.33 -0.60
CA GLY A 125 11.20 -12.23 -2.06
C GLY A 125 9.88 -12.69 -2.65
N ARG A 126 9.03 -13.35 -1.86
CA ARG A 126 7.69 -13.79 -2.28
C ARG A 126 6.81 -12.63 -2.75
N ILE A 127 7.09 -11.40 -2.33
CA ILE A 127 6.36 -10.21 -2.76
C ILE A 127 7.19 -9.32 -3.69
N SER A 128 8.15 -9.91 -4.40
CA SER A 128 8.94 -9.24 -5.42
C SER A 128 8.15 -9.18 -6.72
N GLN A 129 8.05 -8.02 -7.34
CA GLN A 129 7.42 -7.86 -8.65
C GLN A 129 8.17 -8.66 -9.72
N GLU A 130 9.50 -8.71 -9.61
CA GLU A 130 10.34 -9.43 -10.58
C GLU A 130 10.07 -10.93 -10.55
N ALA A 131 10.00 -11.52 -9.35
CA ALA A 131 9.81 -12.95 -9.18
C ALA A 131 8.33 -13.37 -9.25
N TYR A 132 7.43 -12.53 -8.75
CA TYR A 132 6.01 -12.81 -8.66
C TYR A 132 5.20 -11.59 -9.09
N PRO A 133 5.07 -11.34 -10.40
CA PRO A 133 4.34 -10.17 -10.89
C PRO A 133 2.93 -10.07 -10.29
N GLY A 134 2.56 -8.88 -9.85
CA GLY A 134 1.26 -8.62 -9.24
C GLY A 134 1.22 -8.80 -7.72
N TRP A 135 2.28 -9.30 -7.10
CA TRP A 135 2.31 -9.55 -5.65
C TRP A 135 3.03 -8.45 -4.86
N SER A 136 3.58 -7.45 -5.55
CA SER A 136 4.33 -6.37 -4.90
C SER A 136 3.43 -5.35 -4.23
N ARG A 137 3.94 -4.73 -3.17
CA ARG A 137 3.43 -3.46 -2.68
C ARG A 137 3.72 -2.37 -3.72
N LEU A 138 3.05 -1.23 -3.59
CA LEU A 138 3.21 -0.11 -4.52
C LEU A 138 3.56 1.16 -3.77
N TYR A 139 4.40 1.99 -4.37
CA TYR A 139 4.64 3.35 -3.93
C TYR A 139 3.82 4.33 -4.75
N ALA A 140 3.34 5.38 -4.08
CA ALA A 140 2.59 6.44 -4.74
C ALA A 140 3.10 7.80 -4.30
N ARG A 141 2.93 8.78 -5.21
CA ARG A 141 3.09 10.20 -4.86
C ARG A 141 1.72 10.80 -4.63
N VAL A 142 1.69 11.89 -3.88
CA VAL A 142 0.44 12.58 -3.52
C VAL A 142 0.19 13.68 -4.53
N LEU A 143 -0.94 13.60 -5.25
CA LEU A 143 -1.36 14.63 -6.18
C LEU A 143 -2.26 15.65 -5.49
N CYS A 144 -3.08 15.21 -4.55
CA CYS A 144 -3.96 16.07 -3.79
C CYS A 144 -3.96 15.61 -2.33
N GLU A 145 -3.62 16.53 -1.42
CA GLU A 145 -3.54 16.26 0.02
C GLU A 145 -4.93 16.22 0.66
N GLY A 146 -5.03 15.54 1.79
CA GLY A 146 -6.27 15.47 2.56
C GLY A 146 -6.20 14.39 3.60
N THR A 147 -7.29 14.18 4.33
CA THR A 147 -7.39 13.15 5.36
C THR A 147 -7.84 11.84 4.72
N VAL A 148 -7.16 10.75 5.06
CA VAL A 148 -7.58 9.39 4.75
C VAL A 148 -8.03 8.70 6.02
N SER A 149 -9.14 7.97 5.94
CA SER A 149 -9.72 7.27 7.09
C SER A 149 -10.04 5.84 6.72
N GLN A 150 -10.02 4.97 7.72
CA GLN A 150 -10.50 3.60 7.56
C GLN A 150 -11.93 3.64 7.00
N GLY A 151 -12.18 2.84 5.97
CA GLY A 151 -13.49 2.78 5.31
C GLY A 151 -13.67 3.71 4.14
N ASP A 152 -12.76 4.65 3.90
CA ASP A 152 -12.85 5.54 2.75
C ASP A 152 -12.87 4.75 1.43
N LEU A 153 -13.74 5.17 0.52
CA LEU A 153 -13.83 4.54 -0.80
C LEU A 153 -12.60 4.84 -1.65
N VAL A 154 -12.23 3.89 -2.50
CA VAL A 154 -11.10 4.02 -3.41
C VAL A 154 -11.61 3.86 -4.83
N LEU A 155 -11.33 4.86 -5.67
CA LEU A 155 -11.61 4.81 -7.11
C LEU A 155 -10.29 4.76 -7.86
N VAL A 156 -10.22 3.87 -8.85
CA VAL A 156 -9.05 3.72 -9.69
C VAL A 156 -9.30 4.39 -11.03
N GLU A 157 -8.41 5.31 -11.42
CA GLU A 157 -8.36 5.87 -12.76
C GLU A 157 -7.15 5.32 -13.49
N MET A 158 -7.41 4.58 -14.56
CA MET A 158 -6.33 4.08 -15.40
C MET A 158 -5.93 5.15 -16.42
N PRO A 159 -4.64 5.21 -16.82
CA PRO A 159 -4.24 6.14 -17.86
C PRO A 159 -5.04 5.88 -19.13
N ARG A 160 -5.42 6.94 -19.82
CA ARG A 160 -6.05 6.78 -21.13
C ARG A 160 -5.07 6.12 -22.07
N GLU A 161 -5.55 5.13 -22.82
CA GLU A 161 -4.76 4.57 -23.90
C GLU A 161 -4.50 5.70 -24.91
N LYS A 162 -3.27 5.78 -25.37
CA LYS A 162 -2.93 6.68 -26.47
C LYS A 162 -3.56 6.13 -27.74
N GLU A 163 -4.44 6.91 -28.29
CA GLU A 163 -4.97 6.61 -29.63
C GLU A 163 -3.86 6.78 -30.66
#